data_cded26b429e783631ba80c4d885a62c4
#
_entry.id   cded26b429e783631ba80c4d885a62c4
#
_cell.length_a   1.000
_cell.length_b   1.000
_cell.length_c   1.000
_cell.angle_alpha   90.00
_cell.angle_beta   90.00
_cell.angle_gamma   90.00
#
_symmetry.space_group_name_H-M   'P 1'
#
loop_
_entity.id
_entity.type
_entity.pdbx_description
1 polymer ?
#
loop_
_entity_poly.entity_id
_entity_poly.type
_entity_poly.pdbx_seq_one_letter_code
_entity_poly.pdbx_strand_id
1 'polypeptide(L)'
;MTPNLETIAQDNNLCGEGPIWEARQGRMIWDDIESSLVYQLDLASGEKTIISRGLAVAGIALNRDGRLVFAGATGLHLWRAQDDYQTLLSTHQGETLFFNDILAGPEGRVYAGTLYWGPDGMEKPGKLYCLQPEASAQMVDEGIELANGLGLSPDNRTLYFADSAARRIYAYDVDPATGGLANKRIFAQVPGDEGIPDGLTVDAAGFVWSAQWYGGQVVRYDPEGKVERRIPMPVKQVSSVAFGGPDLTELYITTAGAPWPSPLTPAGYTVGETDIGGSFYRLRLDIQGKAEHLADLRAT
;
A
#
# COMPACT_ATOMS: atom_id res chain seq x y z
N MET A 1 -19.48 -19.69 -4.72
CA MET A 1 -20.11 -18.92 -3.62
C MET A 1 -19.57 -17.51 -3.72
N THR A 2 -20.43 -16.51 -3.66
CA THR A 2 -19.97 -15.12 -3.58
C THR A 2 -19.22 -14.98 -2.23
N PRO A 3 -17.97 -14.50 -2.22
CA PRO A 3 -17.26 -14.34 -0.97
C PRO A 3 -18.05 -13.41 -0.03
N ASN A 4 -18.08 -13.75 1.26
CA ASN A 4 -18.81 -12.93 2.24
C ASN A 4 -17.98 -11.68 2.57
N LEU A 5 -18.23 -10.60 1.83
CA LEU A 5 -17.61 -9.30 2.08
C LEU A 5 -18.31 -8.65 3.27
N GLU A 6 -17.55 -8.30 4.28
CA GLU A 6 -18.00 -7.68 5.52
C GLU A 6 -17.42 -6.27 5.65
N THR A 7 -18.26 -5.29 5.98
CA THR A 7 -17.79 -3.97 6.37
C THR A 7 -17.43 -3.98 7.85
N ILE A 8 -16.16 -3.79 8.18
CA ILE A 8 -15.66 -3.87 9.56
C ILE A 8 -15.46 -2.49 10.20
N ALA A 9 -15.35 -1.42 9.39
CA ALA A 9 -15.38 -0.05 9.86
C ALA A 9 -16.01 0.87 8.81
N GLN A 10 -16.83 1.81 9.27
CA GLN A 10 -17.51 2.84 8.47
C GLN A 10 -17.07 4.21 8.95
N ASP A 11 -15.83 4.58 8.63
CA ASP A 11 -15.22 5.82 9.14
C ASP A 11 -15.42 7.00 8.19
N ASN A 12 -15.96 6.76 6.99
CA ASN A 12 -16.01 7.72 5.90
C ASN A 12 -14.61 8.29 5.61
N ASN A 13 -13.59 7.42 5.60
CA ASN A 13 -12.23 7.81 5.31
C ASN A 13 -12.19 8.57 3.99
N LEU A 14 -11.58 9.73 3.97
CA LEU A 14 -11.42 10.51 2.75
C LEU A 14 -10.50 9.77 1.78
N CYS A 15 -9.38 9.23 2.28
CA CYS A 15 -8.47 8.36 1.54
C CYS A 15 -7.92 7.30 2.49
N GLY A 16 -8.70 6.23 2.72
CA GLY A 16 -8.25 5.10 3.53
C GLY A 16 -7.19 4.30 2.78
N GLU A 17 -6.02 4.03 3.42
CA GLU A 17 -4.85 3.42 2.80
C GLU A 17 -4.03 2.57 3.78
N GLY A 18 -2.93 2.01 3.29
CA GLY A 18 -1.88 1.38 4.06
C GLY A 18 -2.30 0.29 5.04
N PRO A 19 -3.25 -0.62 4.73
CA PRO A 19 -3.66 -1.65 5.68
C PRO A 19 -2.51 -2.61 5.96
N ILE A 20 -2.25 -2.88 7.25
CA ILE A 20 -1.22 -3.83 7.66
C ILE A 20 -1.67 -4.64 8.87
N TRP A 21 -1.36 -5.95 8.88
CA TRP A 21 -1.65 -6.85 9.98
C TRP A 21 -0.47 -6.96 10.94
N GLU A 22 -0.68 -6.54 12.18
CA GLU A 22 0.29 -6.74 13.25
C GLU A 22 -0.05 -8.00 14.06
N ALA A 23 0.54 -9.12 13.68
CA ALA A 23 0.25 -10.43 14.27
C ALA A 23 0.61 -10.51 15.78
N ARG A 24 1.63 -9.76 16.24
CA ARG A 24 2.06 -9.78 17.65
C ARG A 24 0.99 -9.24 18.61
N GLN A 25 0.21 -8.26 18.13
CA GLN A 25 -0.84 -7.63 18.92
C GLN A 25 -2.25 -8.01 18.46
N GLY A 26 -2.39 -8.79 17.39
CA GLY A 26 -3.68 -9.23 16.88
C GLY A 26 -4.55 -8.09 16.33
N ARG A 27 -3.93 -7.08 15.71
CA ARG A 27 -4.63 -5.89 15.24
C ARG A 27 -4.35 -5.56 13.78
N MET A 28 -5.35 -5.00 13.12
CA MET A 28 -5.19 -4.29 11.84
C MET A 28 -4.87 -2.82 12.11
N ILE A 29 -3.99 -2.25 11.30
CA ILE A 29 -3.66 -0.83 11.29
C ILE A 29 -3.88 -0.32 9.86
N TRP A 30 -4.42 0.88 9.68
CA TRP A 30 -4.58 1.57 8.40
C TRP A 30 -4.59 3.07 8.62
N ASP A 31 -4.43 3.84 7.57
CA ASP A 31 -4.49 5.30 7.64
C ASP A 31 -5.64 5.89 6.82
N ASP A 32 -5.89 7.17 7.05
CA ASP A 32 -6.65 8.08 6.20
C ASP A 32 -5.75 9.28 5.91
N ILE A 33 -5.14 9.25 4.72
CA ILE A 33 -4.13 10.23 4.30
C ILE A 33 -4.65 11.65 4.42
N GLU A 34 -5.82 11.91 3.84
CA GLU A 34 -6.42 13.25 3.76
C GLU A 34 -6.86 13.78 5.13
N SER A 35 -7.33 12.90 6.00
CA SER A 35 -7.70 13.27 7.36
C SER A 35 -6.51 13.33 8.31
N SER A 36 -5.31 12.88 7.88
CA SER A 36 -4.11 12.73 8.70
C SER A 36 -4.37 11.91 9.98
N LEU A 37 -5.02 10.76 9.82
CA LEU A 37 -5.39 9.84 10.89
C LEU A 37 -4.80 8.46 10.64
N VAL A 38 -4.33 7.81 11.71
CA VAL A 38 -3.98 6.38 11.67
C VAL A 38 -4.85 5.65 12.68
N TYR A 39 -5.49 4.60 12.23
CA TYR A 39 -6.39 3.76 13.01
C TYR A 39 -5.75 2.42 13.36
N GLN A 40 -6.24 1.82 14.45
CA GLN A 40 -6.06 0.40 14.72
C GLN A 40 -7.39 -0.24 15.10
N LEU A 41 -7.53 -1.51 14.79
CA LEU A 41 -8.65 -2.37 15.16
C LEU A 41 -8.10 -3.66 15.79
N ASP A 42 -8.36 -3.87 17.06
CA ASP A 42 -8.12 -5.14 17.74
C ASP A 42 -9.18 -6.16 17.27
N LEU A 43 -8.75 -7.25 16.67
CA LEU A 43 -9.69 -8.23 16.10
C LEU A 43 -10.38 -9.09 17.13
N ALA A 44 -9.82 -9.24 18.34
CA ALA A 44 -10.40 -10.07 19.38
C ALA A 44 -11.52 -9.32 20.12
N SER A 45 -11.31 -8.06 20.44
CA SER A 45 -12.29 -7.21 21.13
C SER A 45 -13.23 -6.46 20.19
N GLY A 46 -12.82 -6.23 18.93
CA GLY A 46 -13.50 -5.34 18.01
C GLY A 46 -13.30 -3.85 18.35
N GLU A 47 -12.41 -3.53 19.28
CA GLU A 47 -12.12 -2.16 19.67
C GLU A 47 -11.31 -1.44 18.58
N LYS A 48 -11.86 -0.34 18.09
CA LYS A 48 -11.21 0.54 17.12
C LYS A 48 -10.78 1.84 17.80
N THR A 49 -9.53 2.25 17.60
CA THR A 49 -8.98 3.50 18.13
C THR A 49 -8.16 4.24 17.09
N ILE A 50 -8.00 5.54 17.28
CA ILE A 50 -7.06 6.35 16.50
C ILE A 50 -5.77 6.42 17.30
N ILE A 51 -4.66 6.00 16.67
CA ILE A 51 -3.34 5.96 17.30
C ILE A 51 -2.45 7.14 16.92
N SER A 52 -2.71 7.79 15.77
CA SER A 52 -1.97 8.98 15.35
C SER A 52 -2.90 10.01 14.70
N ARG A 53 -2.61 11.30 14.93
CA ARG A 53 -3.32 12.45 14.37
C ARG A 53 -2.33 13.51 13.90
N GLY A 54 -2.64 14.19 12.80
CA GLY A 54 -1.89 15.35 12.32
C GLY A 54 -0.61 15.02 11.54
N LEU A 55 -0.26 13.73 11.41
CA LEU A 55 0.79 13.27 10.52
C LEU A 55 0.12 12.62 9.29
N ALA A 56 0.33 13.22 8.11
CA ALA A 56 -0.18 12.66 6.86
C ALA A 56 0.65 11.43 6.48
N VAL A 57 0.12 10.25 6.85
CA VAL A 57 0.70 8.94 6.56
C VAL A 57 0.02 8.37 5.32
N ALA A 58 0.79 7.82 4.40
CA ALA A 58 0.32 7.18 3.19
C ALA A 58 0.80 5.71 3.07
N GLY A 59 1.83 5.36 3.82
CA GLY A 59 2.34 3.99 3.87
C GLY A 59 2.81 3.62 5.26
N ILE A 60 2.53 2.38 5.66
CA ILE A 60 2.83 1.85 7.00
C ILE A 60 3.64 0.55 6.89
N ALA A 61 4.70 0.43 7.69
CA ALA A 61 5.37 -0.85 7.89
C ALA A 61 5.62 -1.10 9.39
N LEU A 62 5.72 -2.38 9.75
CA LEU A 62 6.04 -2.80 11.11
C LEU A 62 7.55 -2.78 11.32
N ASN A 63 8.04 -2.19 12.41
CA ASN A 63 9.46 -2.28 12.77
C ASN A 63 9.71 -3.39 13.79
N ARG A 64 10.88 -4.01 13.72
CA ARG A 64 11.25 -5.18 14.55
C ARG A 64 11.19 -4.89 16.04
N ASP A 65 11.46 -3.66 16.45
CA ASP A 65 11.44 -3.22 17.85
C ASP A 65 10.04 -2.83 18.39
N GLY A 66 9.00 -3.03 17.59
CA GLY A 66 7.61 -2.75 17.93
C GLY A 66 7.12 -1.34 17.61
N ARG A 67 8.00 -0.47 17.10
CA ARG A 67 7.59 0.81 16.52
C ARG A 67 6.97 0.61 15.13
N LEU A 68 6.29 1.63 14.62
CA LEU A 68 5.79 1.67 13.26
C LEU A 68 6.71 2.55 12.40
N VAL A 69 6.85 2.20 11.14
CA VAL A 69 7.44 3.06 10.12
C VAL A 69 6.28 3.72 9.40
N PHE A 70 6.20 5.04 9.47
CA PHE A 70 5.24 5.85 8.73
C PHE A 70 5.96 6.59 7.61
N ALA A 71 5.40 6.55 6.42
CA ALA A 71 5.89 7.30 5.27
C ALA A 71 4.75 8.15 4.70
N GLY A 72 5.07 9.35 4.22
CA GLY A 72 4.07 10.27 3.69
C GLY A 72 4.66 11.61 3.25
N ALA A 73 3.84 12.66 3.30
CA ALA A 73 4.17 13.98 2.78
C ALA A 73 5.38 14.66 3.45
N THR A 74 5.69 14.29 4.69
CA THR A 74 6.79 14.89 5.47
C THR A 74 8.03 14.00 5.57
N GLY A 75 8.05 12.90 4.82
CA GLY A 75 9.15 11.96 4.79
C GLY A 75 8.82 10.62 5.44
N LEU A 76 9.85 9.96 5.94
CA LEU A 76 9.78 8.66 6.60
C LEU A 76 10.11 8.81 8.08
N HIS A 77 9.25 8.26 8.92
CA HIS A 77 9.29 8.43 10.36
C HIS A 77 9.29 7.09 11.09
N LEU A 78 10.05 6.99 12.16
CA LEU A 78 9.99 5.88 13.10
C LEU A 78 9.10 6.31 14.28
N TRP A 79 7.86 5.82 14.30
CA TRP A 79 6.80 6.24 15.19
C TRP A 79 6.60 5.27 16.36
N ARG A 80 6.41 5.78 17.57
CA ARG A 80 6.11 5.01 18.79
C ARG A 80 4.72 5.30 19.33
N ALA A 81 4.36 6.58 19.42
CA ALA A 81 3.10 7.06 19.96
C ALA A 81 2.78 8.45 19.40
N GLN A 82 1.58 8.98 19.71
CA GLN A 82 1.23 10.35 19.39
C GLN A 82 2.32 11.30 19.90
N ASP A 83 2.82 12.18 19.00
CA ASP A 83 3.89 13.16 19.27
C ASP A 83 5.26 12.57 19.69
N ASP A 84 5.41 11.24 19.65
CA ASP A 84 6.67 10.52 19.88
C ASP A 84 7.10 9.77 18.60
N TYR A 85 7.75 10.48 17.71
CA TYR A 85 8.33 9.91 16.48
C TYR A 85 9.62 10.62 16.09
N GLN A 86 10.46 9.95 15.33
CA GLN A 86 11.70 10.47 14.79
C GLN A 86 11.69 10.43 13.27
N THR A 87 11.94 11.56 12.63
CA THR A 87 12.12 11.61 11.18
C THR A 87 13.47 11.00 10.82
N LEU A 88 13.42 9.94 10.02
CA LEU A 88 14.62 9.23 9.55
C LEU A 88 15.11 9.81 8.21
N LEU A 89 14.17 10.16 7.32
CA LEU A 89 14.48 10.63 5.98
C LEU A 89 13.36 11.54 5.47
N SER A 90 13.69 12.79 5.14
CA SER A 90 12.77 13.74 4.51
C SER A 90 13.35 14.39 3.26
N THR A 91 14.66 14.27 3.05
CA THR A 91 15.36 14.79 1.87
C THR A 91 16.43 13.80 1.41
N HIS A 92 16.66 13.73 0.12
CA HIS A 92 17.76 12.96 -0.46
C HIS A 92 18.41 13.75 -1.60
N GLN A 93 19.73 13.96 -1.53
CA GLN A 93 20.50 14.74 -2.51
C GLN A 93 19.90 16.13 -2.79
N GLY A 94 19.36 16.80 -1.75
CA GLY A 94 18.75 18.13 -1.85
C GLY A 94 17.30 18.14 -2.35
N GLU A 95 16.71 16.99 -2.64
CA GLU A 95 15.32 16.84 -3.04
C GLU A 95 14.45 16.46 -1.84
N THR A 96 13.31 17.15 -1.64
CA THR A 96 12.31 16.76 -0.66
C THR A 96 11.59 15.49 -1.13
N LEU A 97 11.43 14.54 -0.21
CA LEU A 97 10.80 13.26 -0.49
C LEU A 97 9.36 13.25 0.04
N PHE A 98 8.42 13.08 -0.87
CA PHE A 98 7.02 12.79 -0.56
C PHE A 98 6.76 11.33 -0.89
N PHE A 99 6.68 10.48 0.14
CA PHE A 99 6.42 9.06 -0.04
C PHE A 99 4.92 8.79 -0.15
N ASN A 100 4.55 7.81 -0.97
CA ASN A 100 3.19 7.30 -1.06
C ASN A 100 3.09 5.93 -0.39
N ASP A 101 3.56 4.87 -0.99
CA ASP A 101 3.48 3.53 -0.42
C ASP A 101 4.86 2.97 -0.07
N ILE A 102 4.91 2.07 0.92
CA ILE A 102 6.12 1.42 1.41
C ILE A 102 5.91 -0.06 1.68
N LEU A 103 6.99 -0.82 1.59
CA LEU A 103 7.02 -2.24 1.91
C LEU A 103 8.26 -2.59 2.71
N ALA A 104 8.10 -3.24 3.85
CA ALA A 104 9.23 -3.88 4.53
C ALA A 104 9.70 -5.10 3.73
N GLY A 105 11.01 -5.21 3.55
CA GLY A 105 11.65 -6.30 2.84
C GLY A 105 12.54 -7.16 3.73
N PRO A 106 13.20 -8.18 3.15
CA PRO A 106 14.18 -8.98 3.85
C PRO A 106 15.31 -8.15 4.46
N GLU A 107 15.94 -8.67 5.50
CA GLU A 107 17.05 -8.02 6.22
C GLU A 107 16.70 -6.65 6.84
N GLY A 108 15.41 -6.39 7.05
CA GLY A 108 14.93 -5.16 7.70
C GLY A 108 14.92 -3.92 6.83
N ARG A 109 15.09 -4.08 5.51
CA ARG A 109 15.02 -3.00 4.52
C ARG A 109 13.60 -2.49 4.35
N VAL A 110 13.47 -1.30 3.77
CA VAL A 110 12.16 -0.75 3.35
C VAL A 110 12.27 -0.25 1.92
N TYR A 111 11.38 -0.74 1.05
CA TYR A 111 11.16 -0.14 -0.27
C TYR A 111 10.13 0.97 -0.13
N ALA A 112 10.37 2.13 -0.76
CA ALA A 112 9.52 3.31 -0.62
C ALA A 112 9.43 4.08 -1.94
N GLY A 113 8.22 4.28 -2.44
CA GLY A 113 7.95 5.03 -3.67
C GLY A 113 7.62 6.49 -3.37
N THR A 114 8.18 7.43 -4.15
CA THR A 114 7.84 8.85 -4.04
C THR A 114 6.79 9.27 -5.05
N LEU A 115 5.99 10.25 -4.65
CA LEU A 115 4.87 10.79 -5.41
C LEU A 115 4.96 12.33 -5.47
N TYR A 116 4.83 12.89 -6.66
CA TYR A 116 4.81 14.34 -6.89
C TYR A 116 3.66 14.68 -7.84
N TRP A 117 2.46 14.76 -7.26
CA TRP A 117 1.22 15.04 -7.99
C TRP A 117 0.52 16.27 -7.41
N GLY A 118 0.10 17.15 -8.30
CA GLY A 118 -0.76 18.29 -7.99
C GLY A 118 -2.15 18.14 -8.62
N PRO A 119 -2.99 19.18 -8.52
CA PRO A 119 -4.35 19.16 -9.08
C PRO A 119 -4.41 18.89 -10.59
N ASP A 120 -3.37 19.29 -11.32
CA ASP A 120 -3.30 19.16 -12.78
C ASP A 120 -2.59 17.86 -13.23
N GLY A 121 -2.20 16.99 -12.29
CA GLY A 121 -1.52 15.73 -12.55
C GLY A 121 -0.07 15.71 -12.05
N MET A 122 0.76 14.88 -12.68
CA MET A 122 2.16 14.68 -12.30
C MET A 122 2.99 15.96 -12.49
N GLU A 123 3.58 16.48 -11.41
CA GLU A 123 4.47 17.64 -11.44
C GLU A 123 5.89 17.27 -11.88
N LYS A 124 6.36 16.11 -11.44
CA LYS A 124 7.62 15.48 -11.84
C LYS A 124 7.57 13.97 -11.58
N PRO A 125 8.38 13.17 -12.30
CA PRO A 125 8.48 11.74 -12.04
C PRO A 125 8.98 11.44 -10.64
N GLY A 126 8.38 10.43 -10.03
CA GLY A 126 8.80 9.85 -8.77
C GLY A 126 9.98 8.87 -8.93
N LYS A 127 10.41 8.34 -7.80
CA LYS A 127 11.52 7.41 -7.67
C LYS A 127 11.14 6.29 -6.70
N LEU A 128 11.78 5.15 -6.84
CA LEU A 128 11.72 4.05 -5.89
C LEU A 128 13.05 3.97 -5.14
N TYR A 129 12.99 3.93 -3.83
CA TYR A 129 14.14 3.80 -2.94
C TYR A 129 14.13 2.47 -2.21
N CYS A 130 15.33 1.94 -1.92
CA CYS A 130 15.56 0.90 -0.94
C CYS A 130 16.33 1.53 0.24
N LEU A 131 15.69 1.54 1.40
CA LEU A 131 16.29 2.03 2.64
C LEU A 131 16.91 0.86 3.40
N GLN A 132 18.15 1.03 3.84
CA GLN A 132 18.85 0.07 4.68
C GLN A 132 18.50 0.31 6.17
N PRO A 133 18.80 -0.65 7.07
CA PRO A 133 18.49 -0.52 8.50
C PRO A 133 18.99 0.77 9.17
N GLU A 134 20.11 1.33 8.72
CA GLU A 134 20.65 2.61 9.17
C GLU A 134 19.98 3.84 8.50
N ALA A 135 18.84 3.64 7.85
CA ALA A 135 18.07 4.63 7.12
C ALA A 135 18.82 5.31 5.94
N SER A 136 19.93 4.75 5.49
CA SER A 136 20.55 5.19 4.24
C SER A 136 19.67 4.80 3.05
N ALA A 137 19.43 5.75 2.14
CA ALA A 137 18.56 5.56 0.98
C ALA A 137 19.37 5.32 -0.29
N GLN A 138 19.07 4.23 -0.97
CA GLN A 138 19.55 3.94 -2.31
C GLN A 138 18.38 4.07 -3.29
N MET A 139 18.52 4.92 -4.30
CA MET A 139 17.57 4.96 -5.42
C MET A 139 17.75 3.68 -6.26
N VAL A 140 16.67 2.93 -6.44
CA VAL A 140 16.67 1.64 -7.16
C VAL A 140 15.88 1.67 -8.46
N ASP A 141 15.02 2.66 -8.65
CA ASP A 141 14.38 2.99 -9.93
C ASP A 141 13.95 4.45 -9.96
N GLU A 142 13.75 5.00 -11.16
CA GLU A 142 13.28 6.38 -11.41
C GLU A 142 12.34 6.44 -12.62
N GLY A 143 11.72 7.61 -12.83
CA GLY A 143 10.79 7.80 -13.95
C GLY A 143 9.41 7.20 -13.66
N ILE A 144 9.02 7.13 -12.39
CA ILE A 144 7.74 6.58 -11.95
C ILE A 144 6.68 7.67 -12.05
N GLU A 145 5.54 7.36 -12.67
CA GLU A 145 4.49 8.35 -12.87
C GLU A 145 3.65 8.53 -11.60
N LEU A 146 3.21 7.44 -10.95
CA LEU A 146 2.46 7.47 -9.70
C LEU A 146 2.77 6.21 -8.89
N ALA A 147 3.74 6.33 -7.98
CA ALA A 147 4.17 5.22 -7.14
C ALA A 147 3.05 4.76 -6.20
N ASN A 148 2.79 3.45 -6.20
CA ASN A 148 1.76 2.85 -5.36
C ASN A 148 2.19 1.46 -4.88
N GLY A 149 1.28 0.53 -4.71
CA GLY A 149 1.43 -0.75 -4.06
C GLY A 149 2.70 -1.53 -4.35
N LEU A 150 3.27 -2.13 -3.32
CA LEU A 150 4.46 -2.97 -3.41
C LEU A 150 4.21 -4.35 -2.79
N GLY A 151 4.84 -5.39 -3.34
CA GLY A 151 4.76 -6.73 -2.78
C GLY A 151 5.95 -7.60 -3.20
N LEU A 152 6.38 -8.49 -2.33
CA LEU A 152 7.45 -9.44 -2.61
C LEU A 152 6.89 -10.83 -2.87
N SER A 153 7.47 -11.55 -3.84
CA SER A 153 7.23 -12.98 -4.02
C SER A 153 7.56 -13.77 -2.76
N PRO A 154 6.98 -14.98 -2.55
CA PRO A 154 7.24 -15.77 -1.36
C PRO A 154 8.72 -16.13 -1.14
N ASP A 155 9.51 -16.24 -2.20
CA ASP A 155 10.96 -16.50 -2.16
C ASP A 155 11.79 -15.21 -2.04
N ASN A 156 11.16 -14.03 -1.99
CA ASN A 156 11.77 -12.70 -1.90
C ASN A 156 12.69 -12.33 -3.08
N ARG A 157 12.54 -12.99 -4.22
CA ARG A 157 13.39 -12.76 -5.41
C ARG A 157 12.75 -11.84 -6.44
N THR A 158 11.46 -11.58 -6.31
CA THR A 158 10.74 -10.67 -7.20
C THR A 158 10.01 -9.61 -6.37
N LEU A 159 10.25 -8.34 -6.69
CA LEU A 159 9.44 -7.22 -6.21
C LEU A 159 8.42 -6.87 -7.28
N TYR A 160 7.14 -6.83 -6.91
CA TYR A 160 6.05 -6.28 -7.70
C TYR A 160 5.79 -4.85 -7.25
N PHE A 161 5.53 -3.96 -8.22
CA PHE A 161 5.35 -2.55 -7.96
C PHE A 161 4.30 -1.94 -8.90
N ALA A 162 3.28 -1.30 -8.32
CA ALA A 162 2.25 -0.61 -9.07
C ALA A 162 2.68 0.82 -9.42
N ASP A 163 2.65 1.14 -10.70
CA ASP A 163 2.69 2.51 -11.22
C ASP A 163 1.30 2.83 -11.76
N SER A 164 0.50 3.53 -10.96
CA SER A 164 -0.93 3.70 -11.22
C SER A 164 -1.19 4.50 -12.49
N ALA A 165 -0.44 5.58 -12.73
CA ALA A 165 -0.65 6.42 -13.91
C ALA A 165 -0.22 5.72 -15.20
N ALA A 166 0.83 4.91 -15.15
CA ALA A 166 1.23 4.04 -16.25
C ALA A 166 0.24 2.87 -16.46
N ARG A 167 -0.70 2.64 -15.53
CA ARG A 167 -1.64 1.51 -15.50
C ARG A 167 -0.91 0.16 -15.56
N ARG A 168 0.21 0.03 -14.84
CA ARG A 168 1.08 -1.14 -14.88
C ARG A 168 1.45 -1.60 -13.49
N ILE A 169 1.56 -2.91 -13.39
CA ILE A 169 2.32 -3.54 -12.31
C ILE A 169 3.62 -4.02 -12.94
N TYR A 170 4.74 -3.55 -12.40
CA TYR A 170 6.07 -4.00 -12.81
C TYR A 170 6.56 -5.13 -11.92
N ALA A 171 7.46 -5.95 -12.44
CA ALA A 171 8.22 -6.91 -11.66
C ALA A 171 9.72 -6.61 -11.83
N TYR A 172 10.46 -6.76 -10.74
CA TYR A 172 11.92 -6.59 -10.69
C TYR A 172 12.55 -7.82 -10.07
N ASP A 173 13.74 -8.19 -10.50
CA ASP A 173 14.57 -9.14 -9.78
C ASP A 173 15.24 -8.41 -8.61
N VAL A 174 15.18 -9.02 -7.43
CA VAL A 174 15.76 -8.48 -6.19
C VAL A 174 17.11 -9.11 -5.93
N ASP A 175 18.14 -8.29 -5.74
CA ASP A 175 19.42 -8.73 -5.19
C ASP A 175 19.27 -8.94 -3.67
N PRO A 176 19.33 -10.17 -3.17
CA PRO A 176 19.12 -10.46 -1.75
C PRO A 176 20.20 -9.85 -0.84
N ALA A 177 21.40 -9.59 -1.35
CA ALA A 177 22.48 -9.02 -0.56
C ALA A 177 22.30 -7.51 -0.32
N THR A 178 21.87 -6.78 -1.33
CA THR A 178 21.80 -5.31 -1.30
C THR A 178 20.38 -4.74 -1.26
N GLY A 179 19.38 -5.52 -1.69
CA GLY A 179 18.02 -5.05 -1.95
C GLY A 179 17.90 -4.27 -3.27
N GLY A 180 18.97 -4.22 -4.07
CA GLY A 180 18.95 -3.60 -5.40
C GLY A 180 17.98 -4.28 -6.35
N LEU A 181 17.42 -3.51 -7.29
CA LEU A 181 16.46 -4.00 -8.27
C LEU A 181 17.09 -4.04 -9.66
N ALA A 182 16.73 -5.08 -10.41
CA ALA A 182 17.20 -5.27 -11.80
C ALA A 182 16.08 -5.86 -12.66
N ASN A 183 16.33 -5.90 -13.98
CA ASN A 183 15.45 -6.55 -14.95
C ASN A 183 13.98 -6.14 -14.86
N LYS A 184 13.74 -4.81 -14.77
CA LYS A 184 12.37 -4.25 -14.79
C LYS A 184 11.59 -4.77 -15.99
N ARG A 185 10.41 -5.32 -15.75
CA ARG A 185 9.51 -5.85 -16.76
C ARG A 185 8.06 -5.59 -16.42
N ILE A 186 7.20 -5.46 -17.41
CA ILE A 186 5.76 -5.38 -17.18
C ILE A 186 5.30 -6.76 -16.72
N PHE A 187 4.72 -6.83 -15.51
CA PHE A 187 4.06 -8.02 -14.97
C PHE A 187 2.59 -8.06 -15.42
N ALA A 188 1.87 -6.94 -15.24
CA ALA A 188 0.49 -6.82 -15.69
C ALA A 188 0.22 -5.41 -16.24
N GLN A 189 -0.64 -5.35 -17.26
CA GLN A 189 -1.17 -4.11 -17.82
C GLN A 189 -2.65 -4.03 -17.48
N VAL A 190 -3.08 -3.00 -16.75
CA VAL A 190 -4.48 -2.76 -16.41
C VAL A 190 -5.17 -2.07 -17.58
N PRO A 191 -6.28 -2.60 -18.13
CA PRO A 191 -7.06 -1.96 -19.18
C PRO A 191 -7.60 -0.59 -18.76
N GLY A 192 -7.76 0.31 -19.71
CA GLY A 192 -8.15 1.70 -19.45
C GLY A 192 -9.54 1.88 -18.85
N ASP A 193 -10.41 0.88 -18.99
CA ASP A 193 -11.77 0.83 -18.47
C ASP A 193 -11.90 0.06 -17.14
N GLU A 194 -10.82 -0.57 -16.66
CA GLU A 194 -10.80 -1.35 -15.40
C GLU A 194 -10.28 -0.58 -14.18
N GLY A 195 -10.03 0.71 -14.28
CA GLY A 195 -9.44 1.53 -13.22
C GLY A 195 -7.92 1.66 -13.34
N ILE A 196 -7.26 1.97 -12.24
CA ILE A 196 -5.80 2.02 -12.14
C ILE A 196 -5.34 1.12 -11.00
N PRO A 197 -4.18 0.42 -11.13
CA PRO A 197 -3.65 -0.40 -10.03
C PRO A 197 -3.21 0.52 -8.90
N ASP A 198 -3.59 0.16 -7.68
CA ASP A 198 -3.31 0.91 -6.47
C ASP A 198 -2.55 0.04 -5.47
N GLY A 199 -2.88 0.03 -4.19
CA GLY A 199 -2.23 -0.85 -3.23
C GLY A 199 -2.28 -2.32 -3.62
N LEU A 200 -1.24 -3.08 -3.32
CA LEU A 200 -1.15 -4.50 -3.66
C LEU A 200 -0.49 -5.34 -2.55
N THR A 201 -0.78 -6.62 -2.56
CA THR A 201 -0.10 -7.64 -1.73
C THR A 201 0.11 -8.93 -2.51
N VAL A 202 0.90 -9.85 -1.95
CA VAL A 202 1.20 -11.14 -2.58
C VAL A 202 0.83 -12.28 -1.62
N ASP A 203 0.09 -13.28 -2.11
CA ASP A 203 -0.27 -14.44 -1.30
C ASP A 203 0.85 -15.49 -1.18
N ALA A 204 0.64 -16.50 -0.35
CA ALA A 204 1.61 -17.57 -0.10
C ALA A 204 1.91 -18.43 -1.33
N ALA A 205 1.04 -18.44 -2.33
CA ALA A 205 1.22 -19.14 -3.61
C ALA A 205 1.90 -18.27 -4.68
N GLY A 206 2.21 -16.99 -4.37
CA GLY A 206 2.89 -16.07 -5.27
C GLY A 206 1.96 -15.31 -6.23
N PHE A 207 0.64 -15.36 -6.01
CA PHE A 207 -0.30 -14.55 -6.77
C PHE A 207 -0.34 -13.12 -6.24
N VAL A 208 -0.44 -12.15 -7.14
CA VAL A 208 -0.49 -10.72 -6.81
C VAL A 208 -1.95 -10.27 -6.71
N TRP A 209 -2.30 -9.63 -5.60
CA TRP A 209 -3.60 -9.02 -5.37
C TRP A 209 -3.46 -7.51 -5.47
N SER A 210 -4.23 -6.88 -6.35
CA SER A 210 -4.18 -5.43 -6.58
C SER A 210 -5.56 -4.82 -6.42
N ALA A 211 -5.66 -3.81 -5.57
CA ALA A 211 -6.79 -2.90 -5.54
C ALA A 211 -6.84 -2.11 -6.85
N GLN A 212 -8.05 -1.79 -7.30
CA GLN A 212 -8.25 -1.02 -8.53
C GLN A 212 -9.03 0.26 -8.22
N TRP A 213 -8.32 1.35 -8.08
CA TRP A 213 -8.92 2.67 -7.92
C TRP A 213 -9.74 3.02 -9.17
N TYR A 214 -10.94 3.54 -9.02
CA TYR A 214 -12.01 3.70 -10.01
C TYR A 214 -12.61 2.39 -10.54
N GLY A 215 -11.96 1.26 -10.36
CA GLY A 215 -12.37 -0.02 -10.94
C GLY A 215 -13.45 -0.75 -10.16
N GLY A 216 -13.65 -0.44 -8.87
CA GLY A 216 -14.66 -1.09 -8.03
C GLY A 216 -14.37 -2.58 -7.85
N GLN A 217 -13.12 -2.98 -7.77
CA GLN A 217 -12.73 -4.38 -7.64
C GLN A 217 -11.34 -4.56 -7.05
N VAL A 218 -11.08 -5.76 -6.56
CA VAL A 218 -9.74 -6.30 -6.33
C VAL A 218 -9.47 -7.36 -7.39
N VAL A 219 -8.29 -7.30 -8.01
CA VAL A 219 -7.87 -8.27 -9.04
C VAL A 219 -6.74 -9.13 -8.51
N ARG A 220 -6.88 -10.45 -8.68
CA ARG A 220 -5.82 -11.42 -8.41
C ARG A 220 -5.19 -11.87 -9.70
N TYR A 221 -3.87 -11.71 -9.81
CA TYR A 221 -3.07 -12.14 -10.95
C TYR A 221 -2.26 -13.38 -10.59
N ASP A 222 -2.18 -14.35 -11.53
CA ASP A 222 -1.28 -15.49 -11.38
C ASP A 222 0.21 -15.07 -11.50
N PRO A 223 1.18 -15.94 -11.18
CA PRO A 223 2.60 -15.60 -11.27
C PRO A 223 3.09 -15.18 -12.66
N GLU A 224 2.33 -15.47 -13.71
CA GLU A 224 2.59 -15.05 -15.09
C GLU A 224 1.92 -13.71 -15.45
N GLY A 225 1.24 -13.05 -14.48
CA GLY A 225 0.58 -11.75 -14.67
C GLY A 225 -0.78 -11.81 -15.36
N LYS A 226 -1.37 -13.00 -15.47
CA LYS A 226 -2.73 -13.16 -16.04
C LYS A 226 -3.76 -13.06 -14.93
N VAL A 227 -4.90 -12.45 -15.23
CA VAL A 227 -6.02 -12.37 -14.30
C VAL A 227 -6.55 -13.77 -13.99
N GLU A 228 -6.45 -14.16 -12.71
CA GLU A 228 -7.03 -15.41 -12.20
C GLU A 228 -8.47 -15.19 -11.71
N ARG A 229 -8.68 -14.10 -10.95
CA ARG A 229 -10.04 -13.73 -10.52
C ARG A 229 -10.19 -12.22 -10.29
N ARG A 230 -11.45 -11.79 -10.29
CA ARG A 230 -11.87 -10.46 -9.89
C ARG A 230 -12.87 -10.57 -8.74
N ILE A 231 -12.71 -9.73 -7.74
CA ILE A 231 -13.62 -9.59 -6.61
C ILE A 231 -14.29 -8.23 -6.73
N PRO A 232 -15.57 -8.18 -7.11
CA PRO A 232 -16.28 -6.91 -7.19
C PRO A 232 -16.50 -6.32 -5.81
N MET A 233 -16.29 -5.02 -5.69
CA MET A 233 -16.52 -4.23 -4.48
C MET A 233 -17.78 -3.36 -4.62
N PRO A 234 -18.48 -3.07 -3.52
CA PRO A 234 -19.69 -2.23 -3.58
C PRO A 234 -19.38 -0.75 -3.83
N VAL A 235 -18.10 -0.38 -3.86
CA VAL A 235 -17.60 0.99 -3.98
C VAL A 235 -16.58 1.09 -5.11
N LYS A 236 -16.35 2.30 -5.62
CA LYS A 236 -15.52 2.51 -6.82
C LYS A 236 -14.03 2.73 -6.51
N GLN A 237 -13.72 3.42 -5.43
CA GLN A 237 -12.33 3.77 -5.10
C GLN A 237 -11.76 2.76 -4.10
N VAL A 238 -11.38 1.58 -4.62
CA VAL A 238 -10.69 0.53 -3.86
C VAL A 238 -9.21 0.88 -3.86
N SER A 239 -8.67 1.18 -2.69
CA SER A 239 -7.36 1.79 -2.54
C SER A 239 -6.26 0.77 -2.23
N SER A 240 -6.41 -0.08 -1.20
CA SER A 240 -5.34 -1.01 -0.86
C SER A 240 -5.84 -2.33 -0.27
N VAL A 241 -4.95 -3.32 -0.20
CA VAL A 241 -5.25 -4.67 0.28
C VAL A 241 -4.12 -5.25 1.11
N ALA A 242 -4.46 -5.96 2.19
CA ALA A 242 -3.51 -6.73 2.98
C ALA A 242 -4.13 -8.03 3.50
N PHE A 243 -3.33 -9.09 3.59
CA PHE A 243 -3.73 -10.29 4.31
C PHE A 243 -3.56 -10.11 5.81
N GLY A 244 -4.49 -10.66 6.59
CA GLY A 244 -4.46 -10.59 8.04
C GLY A 244 -5.25 -11.72 8.70
N GLY A 245 -5.47 -11.59 10.01
CA GLY A 245 -6.05 -12.61 10.83
C GLY A 245 -5.04 -13.68 11.28
N PRO A 246 -5.40 -14.53 12.26
CA PRO A 246 -4.45 -15.47 12.86
C PRO A 246 -3.85 -16.48 11.89
N ASP A 247 -4.59 -16.85 10.86
CA ASP A 247 -4.22 -17.84 9.83
C ASP A 247 -3.91 -17.19 8.46
N LEU A 248 -3.93 -15.85 8.39
CA LEU A 248 -3.70 -15.07 7.16
C LEU A 248 -4.65 -15.45 6.01
N THR A 249 -5.88 -15.84 6.31
CA THR A 249 -6.90 -16.17 5.30
C THR A 249 -7.97 -15.09 5.15
N GLU A 250 -7.77 -13.95 5.80
CA GLU A 250 -8.64 -12.79 5.68
C GLU A 250 -7.95 -11.71 4.86
N LEU A 251 -8.62 -11.25 3.80
CA LEU A 251 -8.18 -10.10 3.00
C LEU A 251 -8.88 -8.86 3.53
N TYR A 252 -8.11 -7.88 3.94
CA TYR A 252 -8.55 -6.57 4.40
C TYR A 252 -8.38 -5.56 3.27
N ILE A 253 -9.40 -4.72 3.06
CA ILE A 253 -9.50 -3.86 1.88
C ILE A 253 -9.88 -2.46 2.33
N THR A 254 -9.03 -1.48 2.09
CA THR A 254 -9.31 -0.06 2.30
C THR A 254 -9.96 0.55 1.08
N THR A 255 -10.65 1.66 1.29
CA THR A 255 -11.33 2.40 0.22
C THR A 255 -11.35 3.90 0.53
N ALA A 256 -11.44 4.74 -0.49
CA ALA A 256 -11.47 6.19 -0.37
C ALA A 256 -12.85 6.77 -0.63
N GLY A 257 -13.30 7.66 0.26
CA GLY A 257 -14.62 8.30 0.22
C GLY A 257 -14.60 9.70 -0.37
N ALA A 258 -13.43 10.35 -0.46
CA ALA A 258 -13.34 11.62 -1.15
C ALA A 258 -13.20 11.44 -2.66
N PRO A 259 -13.87 12.27 -3.46
CA PRO A 259 -13.61 12.32 -4.88
C PRO A 259 -12.16 12.72 -5.16
N TRP A 260 -11.50 11.99 -6.04
CA TRP A 260 -10.18 12.38 -6.52
C TRP A 260 -10.22 12.65 -8.03
N PRO A 261 -10.68 13.85 -8.44
CA PRO A 261 -10.68 14.23 -9.85
C PRO A 261 -9.22 14.36 -10.32
N SER A 262 -8.86 13.58 -11.33
CA SER A 262 -7.51 13.60 -11.90
C SER A 262 -7.56 13.33 -13.40
N PRO A 263 -6.50 13.62 -14.14
CA PRO A 263 -6.39 13.25 -15.55
C PRO A 263 -6.53 11.73 -15.80
N LEU A 264 -6.41 10.91 -14.75
CA LEU A 264 -6.53 9.46 -14.83
C LEU A 264 -7.98 8.95 -14.68
N THR A 265 -8.92 9.83 -14.37
CA THR A 265 -10.34 9.47 -14.21
C THR A 265 -10.87 8.84 -15.50
N PRO A 266 -11.42 7.61 -15.46
CA PRO A 266 -11.93 6.96 -16.65
C PRO A 266 -13.07 7.74 -17.32
N ALA A 267 -13.16 7.67 -18.64
CA ALA A 267 -14.25 8.31 -19.37
C ALA A 267 -15.62 7.72 -18.91
N GLY A 268 -16.56 8.60 -18.58
CA GLY A 268 -17.88 8.22 -18.08
C GLY A 268 -17.92 7.89 -16.57
N TYR A 269 -16.82 8.01 -15.87
CA TYR A 269 -16.80 7.94 -14.41
C TYR A 269 -17.41 9.22 -13.84
N THR A 270 -18.55 9.10 -13.14
CA THR A 270 -19.23 10.23 -12.51
C THR A 270 -18.94 10.20 -11.01
N VAL A 271 -18.18 11.19 -10.57
CA VAL A 271 -17.91 11.39 -9.15
C VAL A 271 -19.19 11.84 -8.45
N GLY A 272 -19.61 11.12 -7.41
CA GLY A 272 -20.68 11.54 -6.51
C GLY A 272 -22.06 10.92 -6.75
N GLU A 273 -22.26 10.04 -7.72
CA GLU A 273 -23.55 9.37 -7.95
C GLU A 273 -23.69 8.00 -7.24
N THR A 274 -22.62 7.44 -6.73
CA THR A 274 -22.61 6.13 -6.03
C THR A 274 -21.65 6.18 -4.86
N ASP A 275 -21.76 5.20 -3.97
CA ASP A 275 -20.78 5.01 -2.90
C ASP A 275 -19.38 4.86 -3.50
N ILE A 276 -18.57 5.91 -3.37
CA ILE A 276 -17.23 5.94 -3.91
C ILE A 276 -16.26 5.17 -3.00
N GLY A 277 -16.53 5.12 -1.67
CA GLY A 277 -15.73 4.37 -0.71
C GLY A 277 -15.73 4.98 0.70
N GLY A 278 -14.62 4.83 1.42
CA GLY A 278 -14.42 5.37 2.76
C GLY A 278 -14.68 4.37 3.90
N SER A 279 -15.03 3.14 3.56
CA SER A 279 -15.18 2.04 4.52
C SER A 279 -14.00 1.09 4.46
N PHE A 280 -13.81 0.34 5.54
CA PHE A 280 -12.83 -0.73 5.64
C PHE A 280 -13.54 -2.08 5.62
N TYR A 281 -13.11 -2.96 4.72
CA TYR A 281 -13.76 -4.24 4.46
C TYR A 281 -12.87 -5.41 4.83
N ARG A 282 -13.52 -6.55 5.11
CA ARG A 282 -12.88 -7.86 5.30
C ARG A 282 -13.54 -8.89 4.41
N LEU A 283 -12.72 -9.76 3.83
CA LEU A 283 -13.15 -10.88 3.03
C LEU A 283 -12.42 -12.14 3.47
N ARG A 284 -13.14 -13.15 3.95
CA ARG A 284 -12.54 -14.46 4.26
C ARG A 284 -12.38 -15.29 2.99
N LEU A 285 -11.19 -15.84 2.82
CA LEU A 285 -10.80 -16.62 1.65
C LEU A 285 -10.38 -18.05 2.03
N ASP A 286 -10.36 -18.93 1.05
CA ASP A 286 -9.69 -20.23 1.08
C ASP A 286 -8.23 -20.14 0.61
N ILE A 287 -7.67 -18.96 0.60
CA ILE A 287 -6.33 -18.61 0.13
C ILE A 287 -5.57 -18.01 1.31
N GLN A 288 -4.35 -18.49 1.51
CA GLN A 288 -3.48 -17.99 2.56
C GLN A 288 -2.56 -16.90 2.03
N GLY A 289 -2.52 -15.77 2.74
CA GLY A 289 -1.50 -14.75 2.58
C GLY A 289 -0.15 -15.18 3.16
N LYS A 290 0.84 -14.32 3.04
CA LYS A 290 2.12 -14.48 3.71
C LYS A 290 2.27 -13.41 4.81
N ALA A 291 3.05 -13.72 5.84
CA ALA A 291 3.40 -12.72 6.84
C ALA A 291 4.25 -11.59 6.22
N GLU A 292 3.96 -10.36 6.61
CA GLU A 292 4.77 -9.22 6.22
C GLU A 292 6.16 -9.26 6.89
N HIS A 293 7.18 -8.78 6.17
CA HIS A 293 8.49 -8.57 6.74
C HIS A 293 8.44 -7.46 7.80
N LEU A 294 9.39 -7.51 8.73
CA LEU A 294 9.59 -6.44 9.69
C LEU A 294 10.78 -5.58 9.22
N ALA A 295 10.56 -4.29 9.13
CA ALA A 295 11.65 -3.33 9.01
C ALA A 295 12.57 -3.41 10.24
N ASP A 296 13.82 -3.02 10.10
CA ASP A 296 14.77 -2.88 11.23
C ASP A 296 15.42 -1.49 11.18
N LEU A 297 14.61 -0.47 10.84
CA LEU A 297 15.10 0.90 10.73
C LEU A 297 15.46 1.45 12.11
N ARG A 298 16.58 2.13 12.16
CA ARG A 298 17.16 2.69 13.39
C ARG A 298 17.43 4.18 13.19
N ALA A 299 17.20 4.92 14.25
CA ALA A 299 17.67 6.28 14.35
C ALA A 299 19.19 6.27 14.52
N THR A 300 19.90 7.01 13.72
CA THR A 300 21.35 7.26 13.87
C THR A 300 21.62 8.38 14.86
#